data_15fc2c5ea64fe145d8e390df26903136
#
_entry.id   15fc2c5ea64fe145d8e390df26903136
#
_cell.length_a   1.000
_cell.length_b   1.000
_cell.length_c   1.000
_cell.angle_alpha   90.00
_cell.angle_beta   90.00
_cell.angle_gamma   90.00
#
_symmetry.space_group_name_H-M   'P 1'
#
loop_
_entity.id
_entity.type
_entity.pdbx_description
1 polymer ?
#
loop_
_entity_poly.entity_id
_entity_poly.type
_entity_poly.pdbx_seq_one_letter_code
_entity_poly.pdbx_strand_id
1 'polypeptide(L)'
;MSKGRQIRVIMFTDIIAFSNIMSKDVSSGIKVLETNSTLHKDIVEKYSGKLIKKIGDGTLCIFDSVVEAINCAQELIERTNSIDLYKIRIGVHLG
;
A
#
# COMPACT_ATOMS: atom_id res chain seq x y z
N MET A 1 16.38 20.14 -20.15
CA MET A 1 15.69 19.41 -19.18
C MET A 1 16.52 19.23 -17.93
N SER A 2 15.87 19.18 -16.89
CA SER A 2 16.53 19.09 -15.62
C SER A 2 16.95 17.67 -15.34
N LYS A 3 18.22 17.49 -15.05
CA LYS A 3 18.65 16.21 -14.68
C LYS A 3 18.77 16.13 -13.24
N GLY A 4 18.55 15.14 -12.64
CA GLY A 4 18.78 14.94 -11.26
C GLY A 4 17.78 15.58 -10.34
N ARG A 5 16.83 16.30 -10.85
CA ARG A 5 15.80 16.85 -10.00
C ARG A 5 14.49 16.18 -10.32
N GLN A 6 14.16 15.15 -9.58
CA GLN A 6 12.91 14.45 -9.72
C GLN A 6 12.16 14.50 -8.42
N ILE A 7 10.91 14.92 -8.50
CA ILE A 7 10.02 14.88 -7.35
C ILE A 7 9.38 13.51 -7.34
N ARG A 8 9.52 12.82 -6.22
CA ARG A 8 8.92 11.53 -6.03
C ARG A 8 7.85 11.62 -4.98
N VAL A 9 6.79 10.90 -5.20
CA VAL A 9 5.72 10.79 -4.23
C VAL A 9 5.88 9.46 -3.53
N ILE A 10 5.97 9.50 -2.22
CA ILE A 10 6.14 8.29 -1.42
C ILE A 10 4.81 7.96 -0.80
N MET A 11 4.36 6.72 -0.98
CA MET A 11 3.15 6.23 -0.34
C MET A 11 3.54 5.11 0.59
N PHE A 12 3.15 5.24 1.84
CA PHE A 12 3.37 4.19 2.82
C PHE A 12 2.03 3.70 3.34
N THR A 13 1.84 2.40 3.38
CA THR A 13 0.62 1.81 3.91
C THR A 13 0.94 0.81 5.00
N ASP A 14 0.04 0.62 5.94
CA ASP A 14 0.15 -0.48 6.89
C ASP A 14 -1.23 -1.03 7.21
N ILE A 15 -1.26 -2.23 7.77
CA ILE A 15 -2.50 -2.91 8.14
C ILE A 15 -2.87 -2.49 9.55
N ILE A 16 -4.10 -2.02 9.72
CA ILE A 16 -4.58 -1.58 11.02
C ILE A 16 -4.72 -2.78 11.95
N ALA A 17 -4.11 -2.67 13.12
CA ALA A 17 -4.21 -3.69 14.18
C ALA A 17 -3.76 -5.08 13.73
N PHE A 18 -2.72 -5.14 12.89
CA PHE A 18 -2.25 -6.42 12.37
C PHE A 18 -1.83 -7.38 13.48
N SER A 19 -1.16 -6.89 14.52
CA SER A 19 -0.75 -7.76 15.64
C SER A 19 -1.94 -8.39 16.35
N ASN A 20 -3.08 -7.68 16.41
CA ASN A 20 -4.30 -8.27 16.99
C ASN A 20 -4.84 -9.40 16.13
N ILE A 21 -4.78 -9.22 14.80
CA ILE A 21 -5.21 -10.27 13.86
C ILE A 21 -4.33 -11.51 14.05
N MET A 22 -3.02 -11.32 14.09
CA MET A 22 -2.07 -12.42 14.26
C MET A 22 -2.24 -13.12 15.58
N SER A 23 -2.47 -12.37 16.67
CA SER A 23 -2.58 -12.98 17.98
C SER A 23 -3.86 -13.79 18.14
N LYS A 24 -4.91 -13.46 17.40
CA LYS A 24 -6.15 -14.24 17.47
C LYS A 24 -6.05 -15.50 16.63
N ASP A 25 -5.46 -15.41 15.45
CA ASP A 25 -5.37 -16.55 14.56
C ASP A 25 -4.25 -16.29 13.54
N VAL A 26 -3.17 -17.03 13.66
CA VAL A 26 -2.01 -16.87 12.80
C VAL A 26 -2.36 -17.12 11.34
N SER A 27 -3.19 -18.12 11.04
CA SER A 27 -3.55 -18.39 9.65
C SER A 27 -4.36 -17.27 9.04
N SER A 28 -5.22 -16.61 9.81
CA SER A 28 -5.94 -15.41 9.34
C SER A 28 -4.97 -14.28 9.05
N GLY A 29 -3.98 -14.08 9.90
CA GLY A 29 -2.96 -13.04 9.68
C GLY A 29 -2.15 -13.30 8.44
N ILE A 30 -1.77 -14.53 8.18
CA ILE A 30 -1.04 -14.88 6.96
C ILE A 30 -1.90 -14.62 5.73
N LYS A 31 -3.17 -14.97 5.79
CA LYS A 31 -4.09 -14.73 4.68
C LYS A 31 -4.23 -13.23 4.39
N VAL A 32 -4.30 -12.43 5.44
CA VAL A 32 -4.37 -10.97 5.30
C VAL A 32 -3.10 -10.46 4.61
N LEU A 33 -1.93 -10.92 5.02
CA LEU A 33 -0.67 -10.50 4.40
C LEU A 33 -0.62 -10.86 2.92
N GLU A 34 -1.04 -12.06 2.57
CA GLU A 34 -1.05 -12.52 1.19
C GLU A 34 -2.02 -11.72 0.33
N THR A 35 -3.21 -11.50 0.84
CA THR A 35 -4.23 -10.72 0.15
C THR A 35 -3.74 -9.30 -0.06
N ASN A 36 -3.20 -8.69 0.99
CA ASN A 36 -2.70 -7.33 0.92
C ASN A 36 -1.54 -7.19 -0.06
N SER A 37 -0.65 -8.17 -0.08
CA SER A 37 0.48 -8.19 -1.00
C SER A 37 0.02 -8.22 -2.46
N THR A 38 -0.94 -9.07 -2.78
CA THR A 38 -1.48 -9.18 -4.13
C THR A 38 -2.19 -7.89 -4.54
N LEU A 39 -3.01 -7.32 -3.65
CA LEU A 39 -3.69 -6.07 -3.93
C LEU A 39 -2.72 -4.93 -4.19
N HIS A 40 -1.69 -4.80 -3.37
CA HIS A 40 -0.71 -3.74 -3.55
C HIS A 40 0.02 -3.90 -4.87
N LYS A 41 0.46 -5.11 -5.18
CA LYS A 41 1.17 -5.35 -6.43
C LYS A 41 0.32 -4.95 -7.63
N ASP A 42 -0.93 -5.38 -7.67
CA ASP A 42 -1.81 -5.13 -8.81
C ASP A 42 -2.17 -3.65 -8.93
N ILE A 43 -2.58 -3.03 -7.83
CA ILE A 43 -3.08 -1.66 -7.87
C ILE A 43 -1.95 -0.65 -8.01
N VAL A 44 -0.83 -0.85 -7.34
CA VAL A 44 0.32 0.04 -7.48
C VAL A 44 0.81 0.04 -8.92
N GLU A 45 0.90 -1.14 -9.54
CA GLU A 45 1.31 -1.25 -10.92
C GLU A 45 0.33 -0.58 -11.87
N LYS A 46 -0.96 -0.73 -11.59
CA LYS A 46 -2.02 -0.10 -12.40
C LYS A 46 -1.85 1.42 -12.49
N TYR A 47 -1.38 2.04 -11.43
CA TYR A 47 -1.21 3.49 -11.37
C TYR A 47 0.25 3.91 -11.58
N SER A 48 1.03 3.07 -12.23
CA SER A 48 2.41 3.37 -12.63
C SER A 48 3.34 3.62 -11.44
N GLY A 49 3.01 3.04 -10.31
CA GLY A 49 3.87 3.13 -9.13
C GLY A 49 4.86 1.99 -9.09
N LYS A 50 5.80 2.10 -8.16
CA LYS A 50 6.75 1.05 -7.87
C LYS A 50 6.67 0.66 -6.42
N LEU A 51 6.56 -0.62 -6.19
CA LEU A 51 6.60 -1.18 -4.86
C LEU A 51 8.07 -1.33 -4.49
N ILE A 52 8.52 -0.56 -3.51
CA ILE A 52 9.95 -0.52 -3.15
C ILE A 52 10.30 -1.63 -2.18
N LYS A 53 9.55 -1.74 -1.10
CA LYS A 53 9.80 -2.82 -0.13
C LYS A 53 8.65 -2.96 0.85
N LYS A 54 8.65 -4.09 1.53
CA LYS A 54 7.74 -4.36 2.62
C LYS A 54 8.50 -4.26 3.92
N ILE A 55 7.86 -3.64 4.91
CA ILE A 55 8.45 -3.48 6.24
C ILE A 55 7.40 -3.99 7.23
N GLY A 56 7.59 -5.25 7.69
CA GLY A 56 6.58 -5.90 8.52
C GLY A 56 5.28 -6.03 7.75
N ASP A 57 4.19 -5.45 8.28
CA ASP A 57 2.91 -5.41 7.57
C ASP A 57 2.74 -4.14 6.74
N GLY A 58 3.78 -3.32 6.66
CA GLY A 58 3.76 -2.08 5.89
C GLY A 58 4.32 -2.26 4.49
N THR A 59 3.96 -1.34 3.61
CA THR A 59 4.41 -1.34 2.23
C THR A 59 4.82 0.06 1.82
N LEU A 60 5.99 0.16 1.21
CA LEU A 60 6.53 1.43 0.73
C LEU A 60 6.51 1.45 -0.79
N CYS A 61 5.84 2.45 -1.35
CA CYS A 61 5.73 2.61 -2.80
C CYS A 61 6.14 4.01 -3.20
N ILE A 62 6.56 4.16 -4.45
CA ILE A 62 6.86 5.47 -5.01
C ILE A 62 6.12 5.67 -6.32
N PHE A 63 5.81 6.93 -6.60
CA PHE A 63 5.13 7.35 -7.83
C PHE A 63 5.82 8.60 -8.34
N ASP A 64 5.71 8.82 -9.65
CA ASP A 64 6.21 10.06 -10.25
C ASP A 64 5.16 11.15 -10.27
N SER A 65 3.92 10.83 -9.95
CA SER A 65 2.78 11.73 -10.03
C SER A 65 1.95 11.67 -8.77
N VAL A 66 1.61 12.85 -8.22
CA VAL A 66 0.73 12.95 -7.07
C VAL A 66 -0.65 12.40 -7.41
N VAL A 67 -1.13 12.67 -8.61
CA VAL A 67 -2.46 12.20 -9.03
C VAL A 67 -2.50 10.68 -9.05
N GLU A 68 -1.47 10.05 -9.59
CA GLU A 68 -1.41 8.59 -9.62
C GLU A 68 -1.35 8.00 -8.22
N ALA A 69 -0.57 8.62 -7.34
CA ALA A 69 -0.48 8.15 -5.96
C ALA A 69 -1.83 8.24 -5.24
N ILE A 70 -2.53 9.34 -5.42
CA ILE A 70 -3.84 9.54 -4.78
C ILE A 70 -4.87 8.54 -5.34
N ASN A 71 -4.88 8.36 -6.65
CA ASN A 71 -5.80 7.40 -7.27
C ASN A 71 -5.51 5.98 -6.79
N CYS A 72 -4.24 5.64 -6.66
CA CYS A 72 -3.84 4.35 -6.13
C CYS A 72 -4.32 4.17 -4.70
N ALA A 73 -4.11 5.20 -3.85
CA ALA A 73 -4.52 5.15 -2.46
C ALA A 73 -6.03 4.96 -2.33
N GLN A 74 -6.81 5.67 -3.14
CA GLN A 74 -8.26 5.55 -3.12
C GLN A 74 -8.71 4.15 -3.51
N GLU A 75 -8.15 3.61 -4.55
CA GLU A 75 -8.53 2.27 -4.98
C GLU A 75 -8.11 1.20 -3.96
N LEU A 76 -6.94 1.34 -3.34
CA LEU A 76 -6.53 0.43 -2.27
C LEU A 76 -7.54 0.43 -1.12
N ILE A 77 -7.98 1.61 -0.69
CA ILE A 77 -8.96 1.73 0.38
C ILE A 77 -10.28 1.08 -0.03
N GLU A 78 -10.75 1.38 -1.23
CA GLU A 78 -12.02 0.83 -1.72
C GLU A 78 -11.98 -0.69 -1.79
N ARG A 79 -10.88 -1.24 -2.30
CA ARG A 79 -10.76 -2.67 -2.47
C ARG A 79 -10.63 -3.40 -1.13
N THR A 80 -9.86 -2.84 -0.19
CA THR A 80 -9.75 -3.45 1.13
C THR A 80 -11.07 -3.38 1.89
N ASN A 81 -11.81 -2.28 1.75
CA ASN A 81 -13.13 -2.16 2.37
C ASN A 81 -14.12 -3.17 1.77
N SER A 82 -14.04 -3.38 0.47
CA SER A 82 -14.92 -4.32 -0.22
C SER A 82 -14.67 -5.76 0.20
N ILE A 83 -13.42 -6.12 0.39
CA ILE A 83 -13.04 -7.47 0.85
C ILE A 83 -13.48 -7.68 2.30
N ASP A 84 -13.44 -6.62 3.10
CA ASP A 84 -13.89 -6.62 4.50
C ASP A 84 -13.18 -7.65 5.36
N LEU A 85 -11.92 -7.91 5.07
CA LEU A 85 -11.09 -8.84 5.81
C LEU A 85 -10.15 -8.10 6.76
N TYR A 86 -9.75 -6.89 6.37
CA TYR A 86 -8.84 -6.04 7.14
C TYR A 86 -8.94 -4.62 6.62
N LYS A 87 -8.33 -3.69 7.32
CA LYS A 87 -8.29 -2.29 6.90
C LYS A 87 -6.87 -1.78 6.90
N ILE A 88 -6.61 -0.78 6.09
CA ILE A 88 -5.27 -0.21 5.98
C ILE A 88 -5.28 1.28 6.25
N ARG A 89 -4.12 1.79 6.65
CA ARG A 89 -3.86 3.22 6.73
C ARG A 89 -2.88 3.57 5.63
N ILE A 90 -3.05 4.74 5.03
CA ILE A 90 -2.18 5.18 3.95
C ILE A 90 -1.68 6.59 4.25
N GLY A 91 -0.39 6.79 4.12
CA GLY A 91 0.22 8.11 4.15
C GLY A 91 0.86 8.39 2.79
N VAL A 92 0.61 9.58 2.27
CA VAL A 92 1.22 10.02 1.01
C VAL A 92 2.07 11.24 1.30
N HIS A 93 3.29 11.21 0.81
CA HIS A 93 4.27 12.21 1.15
C HIS A 93 5.04 12.62 -0.10
N LEU A 94 5.18 13.93 -0.28
CA LEU A 94 5.93 14.46 -1.39
C LEU A 94 7.37 14.65 -0.94
N GLY A 95 8.27 13.97 -1.57
CA GLY A 95 9.65 14.04 -1.12
C GLY A 95 10.70 14.12 -2.21
#